data_b81125c3cf0e7141f58b5a6670bcee01
#
_entry.id   b81125c3cf0e7141f58b5a6670bcee01
#
_cell.length_a   1.000
_cell.length_b   1.000
_cell.length_c   1.000
_cell.angle_alpha   90.00
_cell.angle_beta   90.00
_cell.angle_gamma   90.00
#
_symmetry.space_group_name_H-M   'P 1'
#
loop_
_entity.id
_entity.type
_entity.pdbx_description
1 polymer ?
#
loop_
_entity_poly.entity_id
_entity_poly.type
_entity_poly.pdbx_seq_one_letter_code
_entity_poly.pdbx_strand_id
1 'polypeptide(L)'
;MRSRQLETAFGDFVQEAAGYLRAELAAGAEVPFELDTRAGQRGRSPTPLYCYRALPGAFIAERETALARQPAYAELAKLLEDFDGLERYLEGAGVEIARKSARARSHCAITALLGDVFEEQTDFDVRPARVLAALDRLERAAVAGAGEVTLVATLHGIAIASPELPLTKGLKLAQPDAIDGMPHGAVAAHRRGRAQGHLLVVLTIEDDPDEVSEETTATGSGIRADAVEQGRDVLRDLLRALRLFGDGRVTLGALAWSRIDAGAWTPLALGAEGEPHGMLVVTADQEDELRAFCNLVSRRSPTGNELAWALRRFELGCERASPFEGLSDHLMALRVLLEPEGPSSGLLAGRLAALCAAPDERAALTERVVRAVALERAAITGTSVKHAGGQTLAREVSAHLRALLRDVICGHLAPDLVSLADELLAGPEQAAAEAIGDLETISATASELLATS
;
A
#
# COMPACT_ATOMS: atom_id res chain seq x y z
N MET A 1 -26.81 0.09 -21.95
CA MET A 1 -28.04 0.96 -21.99
C MET A 1 -28.85 0.61 -20.76
N ARG A 2 -29.07 1.56 -19.84
CA ARG A 2 -29.88 1.35 -18.63
C ARG A 2 -31.27 0.82 -19.01
N SER A 3 -31.68 -0.29 -18.44
CA SER A 3 -33.04 -0.79 -18.59
C SER A 3 -33.99 0.10 -17.75
N ARG A 4 -34.69 1.00 -18.43
CA ARG A 4 -35.67 1.91 -17.79
C ARG A 4 -36.70 1.13 -16.95
N GLN A 5 -37.00 -0.10 -17.36
CA GLN A 5 -37.91 -1.00 -16.66
C GLN A 5 -37.35 -1.43 -15.29
N LEU A 6 -36.07 -1.83 -15.26
CA LEU A 6 -35.41 -2.23 -14.01
C LEU A 6 -35.27 -1.05 -13.04
N GLU A 7 -34.92 0.14 -13.56
CA GLU A 7 -34.82 1.35 -12.74
C GLU A 7 -36.16 1.72 -12.09
N THR A 8 -37.26 1.65 -12.86
CA THR A 8 -38.59 1.93 -12.34
C THR A 8 -39.03 0.89 -11.33
N ALA A 9 -38.95 -0.40 -11.66
CA ALA A 9 -39.34 -1.48 -10.74
C ALA A 9 -38.53 -1.48 -9.44
N PHE A 10 -37.23 -1.20 -9.52
CA PHE A 10 -36.39 -1.09 -8.33
C PHE A 10 -36.74 0.14 -7.49
N GLY A 11 -36.94 1.30 -8.12
CA GLY A 11 -37.35 2.51 -7.44
C GLY A 11 -38.68 2.36 -6.69
N ASP A 12 -39.68 1.77 -7.34
CA ASP A 12 -40.99 1.50 -6.74
C ASP A 12 -40.87 0.54 -5.55
N PHE A 13 -40.11 -0.54 -5.72
CA PHE A 13 -39.87 -1.49 -4.63
C PHE A 13 -39.13 -0.85 -3.44
N VAL A 14 -38.09 -0.03 -3.67
CA VAL A 14 -37.36 0.66 -2.59
C VAL A 14 -38.29 1.57 -1.80
N GLN A 15 -39.23 2.27 -2.44
CA GLN A 15 -40.20 3.11 -1.77
C GLN A 15 -41.16 2.29 -0.86
N GLU A 16 -41.69 1.17 -1.38
CA GLU A 16 -42.54 0.26 -0.63
C GLU A 16 -41.80 -0.37 0.57
N ALA A 17 -40.59 -0.85 0.33
CA ALA A 17 -39.70 -1.44 1.35
C ALA A 17 -39.37 -0.42 2.44
N ALA A 18 -38.99 0.79 2.08
CA ALA A 18 -38.73 1.88 3.02
C ALA A 18 -39.95 2.21 3.90
N GLY A 19 -41.13 2.26 3.27
CA GLY A 19 -42.40 2.46 4.01
C GLY A 19 -42.63 1.37 5.04
N TYR A 20 -42.46 0.12 4.66
CA TYR A 20 -42.59 -1.03 5.55
C TYR A 20 -41.54 -1.00 6.68
N LEU A 21 -40.26 -0.81 6.37
CA LEU A 21 -39.19 -0.82 7.37
C LEU A 21 -39.36 0.34 8.40
N ARG A 22 -39.77 1.51 7.94
CA ARG A 22 -40.10 2.64 8.85
C ARG A 22 -41.32 2.34 9.74
N ALA A 23 -42.32 1.64 9.23
CA ALA A 23 -43.44 1.20 10.05
C ALA A 23 -43.03 0.20 11.13
N GLU A 24 -42.13 -0.70 10.85
CA GLU A 24 -41.51 -1.64 11.81
C GLU A 24 -40.77 -0.87 12.93
N LEU A 25 -39.98 0.15 12.57
CA LEU A 25 -39.30 1.00 13.54
C LEU A 25 -40.31 1.75 14.42
N ALA A 26 -41.36 2.29 13.82
CA ALA A 26 -42.43 2.99 14.57
C ALA A 26 -43.20 2.04 15.50
N ALA A 27 -43.23 0.74 15.18
CA ALA A 27 -43.80 -0.31 16.03
C ALA A 27 -42.85 -0.78 17.15
N GLY A 28 -41.66 -0.20 17.24
CA GLY A 28 -40.67 -0.48 18.29
C GLY A 28 -39.60 -1.52 17.91
N ALA A 29 -39.48 -1.91 16.63
CA ALA A 29 -38.36 -2.72 16.18
C ALA A 29 -37.07 -1.87 16.17
N GLU A 30 -35.95 -2.47 16.53
CA GLU A 30 -34.64 -1.79 16.58
C GLU A 30 -33.72 -2.35 15.52
N VAL A 31 -32.95 -1.46 14.86
CA VAL A 31 -31.87 -1.88 13.95
C VAL A 31 -30.73 -2.46 14.78
N PRO A 32 -30.23 -3.68 14.49
CA PRO A 32 -29.10 -4.25 15.22
C PRO A 32 -27.85 -3.39 15.07
N PHE A 33 -26.99 -3.43 16.09
CA PHE A 33 -25.71 -2.72 16.10
C PHE A 33 -24.59 -3.70 16.41
N GLU A 34 -23.45 -3.49 15.76
CA GLU A 34 -22.18 -4.14 16.11
C GLU A 34 -21.34 -3.20 16.96
N LEU A 35 -20.73 -3.73 18.00
CA LEU A 35 -19.80 -2.99 18.84
C LEU A 35 -18.41 -3.01 18.21
N ASP A 36 -17.90 -1.89 17.71
CA ASP A 36 -16.52 -1.77 17.26
C ASP A 36 -15.58 -1.66 18.48
N THR A 37 -15.18 -2.82 19.01
CA THR A 37 -14.26 -2.93 20.14
C THR A 37 -12.84 -2.48 19.82
N ARG A 38 -12.48 -2.30 18.54
CA ARG A 38 -11.13 -1.91 18.10
C ARG A 38 -10.85 -0.42 18.33
N ALA A 39 -11.89 0.39 18.47
CA ALA A 39 -11.74 1.83 18.70
C ALA A 39 -11.21 2.20 20.10
N GLY A 40 -11.25 1.30 21.07
CA GLY A 40 -10.97 1.58 22.49
C GLY A 40 -9.56 1.18 23.00
N GLN A 41 -8.74 0.46 22.26
CA GLN A 41 -7.55 -0.19 22.85
C GLN A 41 -6.23 0.61 22.80
N ARG A 42 -6.18 1.83 22.26
CA ARG A 42 -4.91 2.59 22.13
C ARG A 42 -4.97 4.02 22.67
N GLY A 43 -5.42 4.20 23.88
CA GLY A 43 -5.29 5.49 24.55
C GLY A 43 -5.38 5.33 26.07
N ARG A 44 -4.56 6.07 26.81
CA ARG A 44 -4.63 6.23 28.26
C ARG A 44 -5.90 6.98 28.70
N SER A 45 -7.03 6.81 28.03
CA SER A 45 -8.31 7.38 28.47
C SER A 45 -9.03 6.37 29.37
N PRO A 46 -9.44 6.75 30.58
CA PRO A 46 -10.06 5.84 31.54
C PRO A 46 -11.49 5.40 31.14
N THR A 47 -12.03 5.93 30.04
CA THR A 47 -13.36 5.56 29.55
C THR A 47 -13.25 5.05 28.11
N PRO A 48 -13.55 3.77 27.84
CA PRO A 48 -13.59 3.27 26.49
C PRO A 48 -14.71 3.95 25.71
N LEU A 49 -14.37 4.60 24.60
CA LEU A 49 -15.35 5.09 23.63
C LEU A 49 -15.83 3.89 22.82
N TYR A 50 -17.06 3.46 23.05
CA TYR A 50 -17.70 2.43 22.23
C TYR A 50 -18.25 3.09 20.96
N CYS A 51 -17.81 2.64 19.81
CA CYS A 51 -18.40 2.99 18.52
C CYS A 51 -19.40 1.90 18.13
N TYR A 52 -20.65 2.29 17.97
CA TYR A 52 -21.71 1.39 17.51
C TYR A 52 -21.89 1.58 16.01
N ARG A 53 -21.83 0.48 15.26
CA ARG A 53 -22.11 0.44 13.84
C ARG A 53 -23.49 -0.19 13.63
N ALA A 54 -24.40 0.54 13.01
CA ALA A 54 -25.70 0.01 12.65
C ALA A 54 -25.56 -1.06 11.55
N LEU A 55 -26.36 -2.12 11.65
CA LEU A 55 -26.43 -3.23 10.70
C LEU A 55 -27.80 -3.28 10.00
N PRO A 56 -28.14 -2.28 9.15
CA PRO A 56 -29.42 -2.25 8.45
C PRO A 56 -29.64 -3.46 7.54
N GLY A 57 -28.56 -4.01 6.93
CA GLY A 57 -28.63 -5.21 6.13
C GLY A 57 -29.14 -6.44 6.91
N ALA A 58 -28.74 -6.59 8.18
CA ALA A 58 -29.25 -7.66 9.04
C ALA A 58 -30.76 -7.45 9.35
N PHE A 59 -31.15 -6.21 9.62
CA PHE A 59 -32.55 -5.85 9.86
C PHE A 59 -33.45 -6.13 8.65
N ILE A 60 -32.95 -5.88 7.43
CA ILE A 60 -33.61 -6.18 6.15
C ILE A 60 -33.73 -7.69 5.94
N ALA A 61 -32.64 -8.43 6.16
CA ALA A 61 -32.61 -9.87 5.97
C ALA A 61 -33.61 -10.61 6.88
N GLU A 62 -33.75 -10.21 8.13
CA GLU A 62 -34.75 -10.77 9.05
C GLU A 62 -36.20 -10.57 8.56
N ARG A 63 -36.43 -9.58 7.69
CA ARG A 63 -37.75 -9.21 7.18
C ARG A 63 -37.96 -9.59 5.71
N GLU A 64 -37.08 -10.41 5.14
CA GLU A 64 -37.13 -10.85 3.73
C GLU A 64 -38.52 -11.40 3.35
N THR A 65 -39.10 -12.25 4.19
CA THR A 65 -40.42 -12.87 3.93
C THR A 65 -41.55 -11.83 3.85
N ALA A 66 -41.51 -10.76 4.63
CA ALA A 66 -42.50 -9.71 4.61
C ALA A 66 -42.27 -8.75 3.42
N LEU A 67 -41.02 -8.43 3.12
CA LEU A 67 -40.64 -7.65 1.96
C LEU A 67 -41.02 -8.35 0.64
N ALA A 68 -40.91 -9.67 0.57
CA ALA A 68 -41.33 -10.47 -0.60
C ALA A 68 -42.84 -10.43 -0.86
N ARG A 69 -43.65 -9.93 0.06
CA ARG A 69 -45.10 -9.75 -0.11
C ARG A 69 -45.49 -8.37 -0.64
N GLN A 70 -44.54 -7.45 -0.77
CA GLN A 70 -44.79 -6.12 -1.31
C GLN A 70 -45.16 -6.21 -2.81
N PRO A 71 -46.09 -5.39 -3.29
CA PRO A 71 -46.60 -5.46 -4.68
C PRO A 71 -45.49 -5.38 -5.75
N ALA A 72 -44.54 -4.44 -5.59
CA ALA A 72 -43.46 -4.24 -6.57
C ALA A 72 -42.38 -5.34 -6.53
N TYR A 73 -42.34 -6.20 -5.50
CA TYR A 73 -41.32 -7.24 -5.37
C TYR A 73 -41.32 -8.26 -6.50
N ALA A 74 -42.51 -8.74 -6.89
CA ALA A 74 -42.63 -9.82 -7.88
C ALA A 74 -42.15 -9.40 -9.28
N GLU A 75 -42.41 -8.16 -9.66
CA GLU A 75 -41.95 -7.60 -10.94
C GLU A 75 -40.43 -7.44 -10.93
N LEU A 76 -39.86 -6.87 -9.87
CA LEU A 76 -38.42 -6.72 -9.70
C LEU A 76 -37.72 -8.10 -9.70
N ALA A 77 -38.24 -9.09 -8.96
CA ALA A 77 -37.66 -10.43 -8.92
C ALA A 77 -37.59 -11.07 -10.29
N LYS A 78 -38.65 -10.92 -11.10
CA LYS A 78 -38.71 -11.45 -12.48
C LYS A 78 -37.68 -10.76 -13.39
N LEU A 79 -37.52 -9.45 -13.29
CA LEU A 79 -36.53 -8.72 -14.09
C LEU A 79 -35.09 -9.12 -13.73
N LEU A 80 -34.84 -9.44 -12.44
CA LEU A 80 -33.55 -9.89 -11.98
C LEU A 80 -33.25 -11.36 -12.31
N GLU A 81 -34.28 -12.23 -12.47
CA GLU A 81 -34.06 -13.63 -12.89
C GLU A 81 -33.41 -13.71 -14.28
N ASP A 82 -33.75 -12.76 -15.16
CA ASP A 82 -33.26 -12.70 -16.55
C ASP A 82 -32.07 -11.70 -16.69
N PHE A 83 -31.52 -11.20 -15.58
CA PHE A 83 -30.48 -10.18 -15.63
C PHE A 83 -29.09 -10.81 -15.79
N ASP A 84 -28.41 -10.49 -16.90
CA ASP A 84 -27.03 -10.90 -17.14
C ASP A 84 -26.09 -10.30 -16.09
N GLY A 85 -25.25 -11.13 -15.48
CA GLY A 85 -24.31 -10.67 -14.45
C GLY A 85 -24.84 -10.72 -13.02
N LEU A 86 -26.09 -11.22 -12.78
CA LEU A 86 -26.65 -11.37 -11.44
C LEU A 86 -25.76 -12.21 -10.52
N GLU A 87 -25.18 -13.29 -11.04
CA GLU A 87 -24.28 -14.16 -10.29
C GLU A 87 -23.04 -13.41 -9.81
N ARG A 88 -22.41 -12.65 -10.71
CA ARG A 88 -21.23 -11.82 -10.37
C ARG A 88 -21.54 -10.75 -9.35
N TYR A 89 -22.70 -10.11 -9.47
CA TYR A 89 -23.14 -9.14 -8.48
C TYR A 89 -23.27 -9.79 -7.08
N LEU A 90 -23.90 -10.98 -7.00
CA LEU A 90 -24.08 -11.70 -5.75
C LEU A 90 -22.76 -12.20 -5.16
N GLU A 91 -21.84 -12.70 -5.98
CA GLU A 91 -20.49 -13.08 -5.56
C GLU A 91 -19.74 -11.87 -4.99
N GLY A 92 -19.82 -10.73 -5.68
CA GLY A 92 -19.26 -9.46 -5.21
C GLY A 92 -19.89 -8.96 -3.91
N ALA A 93 -21.17 -9.23 -3.68
CA ALA A 93 -21.87 -8.96 -2.43
C ALA A 93 -21.58 -9.99 -1.31
N GLY A 94 -20.72 -11.00 -1.57
CA GLY A 94 -20.38 -12.05 -0.60
C GLY A 94 -21.50 -13.07 -0.37
N VAL A 95 -22.46 -13.17 -1.27
CA VAL A 95 -23.57 -14.10 -1.17
C VAL A 95 -23.19 -15.46 -1.78
N GLU A 96 -23.28 -16.53 -1.00
CA GLU A 96 -23.06 -17.89 -1.50
C GLU A 96 -24.16 -18.27 -2.49
N ILE A 97 -23.79 -18.48 -3.77
CA ILE A 97 -24.73 -18.80 -4.86
C ILE A 97 -24.74 -20.28 -5.24
N ALA A 98 -23.79 -21.08 -4.75
CA ALA A 98 -23.69 -22.49 -5.06
C ALA A 98 -25.01 -23.22 -4.77
N ARG A 99 -25.57 -23.89 -5.78
CA ARG A 99 -26.83 -24.66 -5.71
C ARG A 99 -28.14 -23.83 -5.60
N LYS A 100 -28.10 -22.48 -5.75
CA LYS A 100 -29.31 -21.66 -5.75
C LYS A 100 -29.96 -21.64 -7.14
N SER A 101 -31.31 -21.75 -7.20
CA SER A 101 -32.06 -21.52 -8.43
C SER A 101 -32.03 -20.07 -8.86
N ALA A 102 -32.31 -19.75 -10.14
CA ALA A 102 -32.41 -18.38 -10.64
C ALA A 102 -33.30 -17.51 -9.75
N ARG A 103 -34.47 -18.03 -9.38
CA ARG A 103 -35.40 -17.36 -8.46
C ARG A 103 -34.81 -17.11 -7.08
N ALA A 104 -34.06 -18.06 -6.51
CA ALA A 104 -33.42 -17.87 -5.21
C ALA A 104 -32.28 -16.83 -5.30
N ARG A 105 -31.59 -16.74 -6.44
CA ARG A 105 -30.58 -15.72 -6.70
C ARG A 105 -31.20 -14.34 -6.82
N SER A 106 -32.32 -14.18 -7.55
CA SER A 106 -33.01 -12.88 -7.64
C SER A 106 -33.49 -12.38 -6.28
N HIS A 107 -33.97 -13.26 -5.42
CA HIS A 107 -34.34 -12.92 -4.02
C HIS A 107 -33.12 -12.43 -3.22
N CYS A 108 -32.02 -13.16 -3.28
CA CYS A 108 -30.78 -12.71 -2.62
C CYS A 108 -30.29 -11.36 -3.14
N ALA A 109 -30.41 -11.12 -4.46
CA ALA A 109 -30.02 -9.84 -5.05
C ALA A 109 -30.87 -8.67 -4.58
N ILE A 110 -32.18 -8.86 -4.43
CA ILE A 110 -33.07 -7.83 -3.89
C ILE A 110 -32.65 -7.45 -2.47
N THR A 111 -32.36 -8.43 -1.62
CA THR A 111 -31.93 -8.19 -0.26
C THR A 111 -30.56 -7.47 -0.22
N ALA A 112 -29.62 -7.86 -1.07
CA ALA A 112 -28.31 -7.20 -1.20
C ALA A 112 -28.45 -5.75 -1.70
N LEU A 113 -29.26 -5.52 -2.77
CA LEU A 113 -29.52 -4.18 -3.30
C LEU A 113 -30.17 -3.24 -2.27
N LEU A 114 -31.12 -3.73 -1.47
CA LEU A 114 -31.67 -2.95 -0.36
C LEU A 114 -30.61 -2.65 0.70
N GLY A 115 -29.75 -3.62 1.03
CA GLY A 115 -28.61 -3.41 1.93
C GLY A 115 -27.69 -2.29 1.45
N ASP A 116 -27.43 -2.22 0.15
CA ASP A 116 -26.64 -1.17 -0.50
C ASP A 116 -27.31 0.22 -0.41
N VAL A 117 -28.63 0.29 -0.65
CA VAL A 117 -29.38 1.55 -0.59
C VAL A 117 -29.38 2.11 0.82
N PHE A 118 -29.56 1.26 1.84
CA PHE A 118 -29.69 1.67 3.23
C PHE A 118 -28.43 1.44 4.07
N GLU A 119 -27.27 1.26 3.43
CA GLU A 119 -26.01 1.10 4.14
C GLU A 119 -25.79 2.23 5.17
N GLU A 120 -25.50 1.84 6.42
CA GLU A 120 -25.29 2.74 7.56
C GLU A 120 -26.49 3.62 7.97
N GLN A 121 -27.66 3.43 7.39
CA GLN A 121 -28.85 4.18 7.75
C GLN A 121 -29.72 3.43 8.75
N THR A 122 -30.25 4.14 9.72
CA THR A 122 -31.20 3.58 10.70
C THR A 122 -32.61 4.12 10.52
N ASP A 123 -32.80 5.12 9.65
CA ASP A 123 -34.07 5.80 9.38
C ASP A 123 -34.79 5.27 8.14
N PHE A 124 -34.12 4.49 7.32
CA PHE A 124 -34.60 4.00 6.02
C PHE A 124 -35.13 5.10 5.11
N ASP A 125 -34.50 6.28 5.14
CA ASP A 125 -34.86 7.36 4.25
C ASP A 125 -34.32 7.15 2.84
N VAL A 126 -35.23 7.27 1.83
CA VAL A 126 -34.85 6.96 0.44
C VAL A 126 -34.12 8.14 -0.17
N ARG A 127 -32.84 7.95 -0.43
CA ARG A 127 -31.97 8.93 -1.11
C ARG A 127 -31.79 8.52 -2.58
N PRO A 128 -32.30 9.30 -3.54
CA PRO A 128 -32.24 8.93 -4.97
C PRO A 128 -30.83 8.60 -5.46
N ALA A 129 -29.81 9.32 -4.98
CA ALA A 129 -28.43 9.06 -5.35
C ALA A 129 -27.94 7.65 -4.93
N ARG A 130 -28.40 7.13 -3.78
CA ARG A 130 -28.05 5.76 -3.33
C ARG A 130 -28.78 4.68 -4.12
N VAL A 131 -30.02 4.93 -4.49
CA VAL A 131 -30.78 4.01 -5.38
C VAL A 131 -30.06 3.88 -6.72
N LEU A 132 -29.67 5.01 -7.31
CA LEU A 132 -28.92 5.02 -8.58
C LEU A 132 -27.55 4.34 -8.43
N ALA A 133 -26.84 4.56 -7.32
CA ALA A 133 -25.55 3.93 -7.07
C ALA A 133 -25.64 2.40 -6.91
N ALA A 134 -26.73 1.90 -6.28
CA ALA A 134 -26.99 0.46 -6.17
C ALA A 134 -27.26 -0.17 -7.55
N LEU A 135 -28.07 0.49 -8.40
CA LEU A 135 -28.29 0.05 -9.78
C LEU A 135 -27.02 0.11 -10.63
N ASP A 136 -26.20 1.15 -10.49
CA ASP A 136 -24.92 1.27 -11.19
C ASP A 136 -23.96 0.13 -10.82
N ARG A 137 -24.03 -0.36 -9.58
CA ARG A 137 -23.25 -1.54 -9.15
C ARG A 137 -23.74 -2.82 -9.85
N LEU A 138 -25.03 -3.03 -9.87
CA LEU A 138 -25.63 -4.18 -10.55
C LEU A 138 -25.32 -4.19 -12.06
N GLU A 139 -25.47 -3.05 -12.73
CA GLU A 139 -25.21 -2.90 -14.16
C GLU A 139 -23.72 -3.08 -14.49
N ARG A 140 -22.81 -2.58 -13.65
CA ARG A 140 -21.37 -2.81 -13.82
C ARG A 140 -21.01 -4.29 -13.73
N ALA A 141 -21.62 -5.04 -12.83
CA ALA A 141 -21.42 -6.48 -12.75
C ALA A 141 -21.86 -7.23 -14.02
N ALA A 142 -22.82 -6.69 -14.78
CA ALA A 142 -23.24 -7.26 -16.05
C ALA A 142 -22.26 -6.98 -17.21
N VAL A 143 -21.63 -5.78 -17.20
CA VAL A 143 -20.74 -5.31 -18.27
C VAL A 143 -19.29 -5.79 -18.05
N ALA A 144 -18.91 -6.04 -16.80
CA ALA A 144 -17.54 -6.44 -16.45
C ALA A 144 -17.20 -7.82 -17.05
N GLY A 145 -16.50 -7.80 -18.18
CA GLY A 145 -15.87 -8.98 -18.78
C GLY A 145 -14.59 -9.40 -18.04
N ALA A 146 -13.93 -8.47 -17.37
CA ALA A 146 -12.76 -8.67 -16.54
C ALA A 146 -13.10 -8.22 -15.11
N GLY A 147 -12.79 -9.02 -14.10
CA GLY A 147 -13.00 -8.65 -12.70
C GLY A 147 -12.03 -7.54 -12.29
N GLU A 148 -12.54 -6.37 -11.92
CA GLU A 148 -11.74 -5.31 -11.34
C GLU A 148 -11.55 -5.58 -9.85
N VAL A 149 -10.30 -5.72 -9.40
CA VAL A 149 -9.97 -5.79 -7.97
C VAL A 149 -9.46 -4.45 -7.50
N THR A 150 -10.20 -3.81 -6.59
CA THR A 150 -9.76 -2.58 -5.92
C THR A 150 -9.25 -2.91 -4.53
N LEU A 151 -8.03 -2.47 -4.23
CA LEU A 151 -7.41 -2.53 -2.90
C LEU A 151 -7.31 -1.11 -2.32
N VAL A 152 -7.69 -0.95 -1.07
CA VAL A 152 -7.53 0.31 -0.33
C VAL A 152 -6.77 0.04 0.96
N ALA A 153 -5.71 0.79 1.20
CA ALA A 153 -4.96 0.76 2.44
C ALA A 153 -4.78 2.16 3.01
N THR A 154 -4.65 2.28 4.33
CA THR A 154 -4.27 3.54 4.96
C THR A 154 -2.76 3.69 4.95
N LEU A 155 -2.29 4.90 4.64
CA LEU A 155 -0.89 5.27 4.61
C LEU A 155 -0.65 6.38 5.63
N HIS A 156 0.35 6.20 6.48
CA HIS A 156 0.65 7.09 7.60
C HIS A 156 2.03 7.71 7.46
N GLY A 157 2.22 8.92 7.98
CA GLY A 157 3.50 9.62 7.98
C GLY A 157 3.83 10.31 6.65
N ILE A 158 2.83 10.61 5.83
CA ILE A 158 2.98 11.30 4.55
C ILE A 158 1.84 12.31 4.35
N ALA A 159 2.16 13.42 3.69
CA ALA A 159 1.20 14.41 3.21
C ALA A 159 1.53 14.79 1.76
N ILE A 160 0.51 15.01 0.94
CA ILE A 160 0.58 15.49 -0.43
C ILE A 160 -0.21 16.78 -0.57
N ALA A 161 0.14 17.61 -1.55
CA ALA A 161 -0.54 18.88 -1.80
C ALA A 161 -1.88 18.67 -2.53
N SER A 162 -1.91 17.77 -3.52
CA SER A 162 -3.11 17.48 -4.32
C SER A 162 -4.12 16.62 -3.55
N PRO A 163 -5.44 16.75 -3.83
CA PRO A 163 -6.45 15.86 -3.28
C PRO A 163 -6.21 14.39 -3.68
N GLU A 164 -5.81 14.17 -4.93
CA GLU A 164 -5.45 12.88 -5.48
C GLU A 164 -4.16 12.99 -6.29
N LEU A 165 -3.27 12.01 -6.13
CA LEU A 165 -2.01 11.91 -6.87
C LEU A 165 -1.92 10.52 -7.54
N PRO A 166 -2.20 10.40 -8.84
CA PRO A 166 -1.96 9.16 -9.58
C PRO A 166 -0.45 8.91 -9.70
N LEU A 167 -0.01 7.69 -9.36
CA LEU A 167 1.40 7.29 -9.39
C LEU A 167 1.74 6.42 -10.59
N THR A 168 1.06 5.27 -10.71
CA THR A 168 1.23 4.33 -11.82
C THR A 168 -0.14 3.91 -12.34
N LYS A 169 -0.20 3.04 -13.38
CA LYS A 169 -1.48 2.49 -13.86
C LYS A 169 -2.23 1.83 -12.68
N GLY A 170 -3.41 2.33 -12.40
CA GLY A 170 -4.28 1.82 -11.34
C GLY A 170 -3.89 2.19 -9.90
N LEU A 171 -2.71 2.76 -9.64
CA LEU A 171 -2.24 3.12 -8.30
C LEU A 171 -2.29 4.63 -8.08
N LYS A 172 -2.94 5.07 -7.01
CA LYS A 172 -2.98 6.47 -6.60
C LYS A 172 -2.92 6.65 -5.08
N LEU A 173 -2.40 7.80 -4.67
CA LEU A 173 -2.57 8.33 -3.31
C LEU A 173 -3.72 9.31 -3.30
N ALA A 174 -4.50 9.33 -2.23
CA ALA A 174 -5.60 10.27 -2.12
C ALA A 174 -5.87 10.70 -0.68
N GLN A 175 -6.34 11.92 -0.55
CA GLN A 175 -6.91 12.38 0.70
C GLN A 175 -8.26 11.67 0.92
N PRO A 176 -8.56 11.21 2.13
CA PRO A 176 -9.78 10.42 2.38
C PRO A 176 -11.09 11.14 2.06
N ASP A 177 -11.07 12.47 2.14
CA ASP A 177 -12.24 13.30 1.84
C ASP A 177 -12.40 13.54 0.31
N ALA A 178 -11.43 13.13 -0.51
CA ALA A 178 -11.45 13.31 -1.97
C ALA A 178 -12.13 12.15 -2.72
N ILE A 179 -12.33 11.00 -2.08
CA ILE A 179 -12.87 9.80 -2.73
C ILE A 179 -14.12 9.32 -2.01
N ASP A 180 -15.20 9.16 -2.77
CA ASP A 180 -16.46 8.61 -2.29
C ASP A 180 -16.43 7.05 -2.28
N GLY A 181 -17.25 6.45 -1.43
CA GLY A 181 -17.45 5.00 -1.40
C GLY A 181 -16.29 4.19 -0.81
N MET A 182 -15.39 4.83 -0.06
CA MET A 182 -14.28 4.16 0.61
C MET A 182 -14.76 3.34 1.82
N PRO A 183 -14.05 2.25 2.17
CA PRO A 183 -14.43 1.45 3.32
C PRO A 183 -14.42 2.29 4.60
N HIS A 184 -15.49 2.20 5.39
CA HIS A 184 -15.66 2.98 6.63
C HIS A 184 -14.45 2.82 7.59
N GLY A 185 -13.88 1.62 7.67
CA GLY A 185 -12.69 1.36 8.49
C GLY A 185 -11.47 2.17 8.07
N ALA A 186 -11.26 2.40 6.77
CA ALA A 186 -10.18 3.23 6.26
C ALA A 186 -10.39 4.70 6.59
N VAL A 187 -11.62 5.21 6.39
CA VAL A 187 -11.98 6.60 6.71
C VAL A 187 -11.95 6.87 8.22
N ALA A 188 -12.41 5.91 9.03
CA ALA A 188 -12.35 6.03 10.49
C ALA A 188 -10.90 6.01 11.03
N ALA A 189 -10.01 5.25 10.41
CA ALA A 189 -8.58 5.28 10.74
C ALA A 189 -7.96 6.66 10.45
N HIS A 190 -8.35 7.30 9.34
CA HIS A 190 -7.93 8.66 9.01
C HIS A 190 -8.34 9.68 10.07
N ARG A 191 -9.59 9.66 10.50
CA ARG A 191 -10.09 10.63 11.51
C ARG A 191 -9.33 10.55 12.84
N ARG A 192 -8.82 9.37 13.20
CA ARG A 192 -8.02 9.15 14.43
C ARG A 192 -6.59 9.64 14.32
N GLY A 193 -6.03 9.69 13.14
CA GLY A 193 -4.61 9.99 12.89
C GLY A 193 -4.32 11.31 12.19
N ARG A 194 -5.28 12.25 12.10
CA ARG A 194 -5.13 13.55 11.42
C ARG A 194 -3.85 14.33 11.76
N ALA A 195 -3.33 14.16 12.97
CA ALA A 195 -2.10 14.85 13.41
C ALA A 195 -0.81 14.25 12.81
N GLN A 196 -0.86 13.08 12.14
CA GLN A 196 0.32 12.33 11.69
C GLN A 196 0.42 12.19 10.16
N GLY A 197 -0.38 12.95 9.38
CA GLY A 197 -0.46 12.79 7.92
C GLY A 197 -1.03 11.42 7.55
N HIS A 198 -2.23 11.42 6.97
CA HIS A 198 -2.95 10.20 6.58
C HIS A 198 -3.46 10.34 5.17
N LEU A 199 -3.09 9.39 4.34
CA LEU A 199 -3.62 9.23 2.99
C LEU A 199 -4.26 7.86 2.84
N LEU A 200 -5.00 7.69 1.78
CA LEU A 200 -5.41 6.39 1.26
C LEU A 200 -4.51 6.03 0.07
N VAL A 201 -4.07 4.80 0.03
CA VAL A 201 -3.56 4.16 -1.19
C VAL A 201 -4.72 3.43 -1.81
N VAL A 202 -5.01 3.74 -3.06
CA VAL A 202 -6.03 3.04 -3.85
C VAL A 202 -5.33 2.39 -5.04
N LEU A 203 -5.45 1.10 -5.13
CA LEU A 203 -4.92 0.29 -6.21
C LEU A 203 -6.06 -0.42 -6.90
N THR A 204 -6.20 -0.22 -8.21
CA THR A 204 -7.15 -0.90 -9.07
C THR A 204 -6.37 -1.83 -10.00
N ILE A 205 -6.65 -3.11 -9.95
CA ILE A 205 -6.08 -4.15 -10.82
C ILE A 205 -7.20 -4.59 -11.75
N GLU A 206 -7.02 -4.35 -13.05
CA GLU A 206 -7.90 -4.86 -14.09
C GLU A 206 -7.40 -6.26 -14.48
N ASP A 207 -8.28 -7.24 -14.47
CA ASP A 207 -7.96 -8.57 -14.95
C ASP A 207 -7.86 -8.50 -16.49
N ASP A 208 -6.72 -8.83 -17.06
CA ASP A 208 -6.54 -8.83 -18.51
C ASP A 208 -7.03 -10.19 -19.07
N PRO A 209 -8.14 -10.21 -19.82
CA PRO A 209 -8.70 -11.45 -20.32
C PRO A 209 -7.75 -12.22 -21.27
N ASP A 210 -6.72 -11.56 -21.80
CA ASP A 210 -5.75 -12.17 -22.72
C ASP A 210 -4.60 -12.89 -21.99
N GLU A 211 -4.40 -12.68 -20.67
CA GLU A 211 -3.39 -13.38 -19.87
C GLU A 211 -3.88 -14.67 -19.18
N VAL A 212 -5.15 -15.02 -19.34
CA VAL A 212 -5.73 -16.22 -18.71
C VAL A 212 -5.21 -17.48 -19.40
N SER A 213 -4.25 -18.14 -18.78
CA SER A 213 -3.83 -19.49 -19.17
C SER A 213 -4.99 -20.45 -19.10
N GLU A 214 -5.19 -21.27 -20.13
CA GLU A 214 -6.29 -22.25 -20.26
C GLU A 214 -6.41 -23.25 -19.09
N GLU A 215 -5.41 -23.36 -18.21
CA GLU A 215 -5.40 -24.24 -17.04
C GLU A 215 -6.14 -23.68 -15.81
N THR A 216 -6.48 -22.38 -15.77
CA THR A 216 -7.04 -21.71 -14.57
C THR A 216 -8.57 -21.59 -14.56
N THR A 217 -9.25 -22.07 -15.59
CA THR A 217 -10.72 -21.95 -15.77
C THR A 217 -11.57 -22.73 -14.72
N ALA A 218 -10.97 -23.44 -13.77
CA ALA A 218 -11.73 -24.32 -12.86
C ALA A 218 -12.28 -23.63 -11.59
N THR A 219 -11.80 -22.46 -11.18
CA THR A 219 -12.35 -21.78 -10.00
C THR A 219 -12.07 -20.29 -10.04
N GLY A 220 -13.08 -19.47 -10.25
CA GLY A 220 -12.98 -18.00 -10.17
C GLY A 220 -12.47 -17.44 -8.83
N SER A 221 -12.22 -18.31 -7.85
CA SER A 221 -11.57 -18.00 -6.57
C SER A 221 -10.03 -17.93 -6.68
N GLY A 222 -9.40 -18.62 -7.64
CA GLY A 222 -7.93 -18.62 -7.79
C GLY A 222 -7.41 -17.29 -8.35
N ILE A 223 -8.00 -16.80 -9.40
CA ILE A 223 -7.62 -15.52 -10.08
C ILE A 223 -7.70 -14.34 -9.11
N ARG A 224 -8.70 -14.33 -8.24
CA ARG A 224 -8.91 -13.28 -7.24
C ARG A 224 -7.89 -13.31 -6.09
N ALA A 225 -7.41 -14.49 -5.73
CA ALA A 225 -6.35 -14.65 -4.71
C ALA A 225 -5.02 -14.11 -5.27
N ASP A 226 -4.70 -14.38 -6.52
CA ASP A 226 -3.49 -13.93 -7.19
C ASP A 226 -3.47 -12.41 -7.34
N ALA A 227 -4.60 -11.78 -7.74
CA ALA A 227 -4.71 -10.33 -7.82
C ALA A 227 -4.55 -9.64 -6.46
N VAL A 228 -5.03 -10.24 -5.36
CA VAL A 228 -4.84 -9.72 -4.01
C VAL A 228 -3.38 -9.83 -3.57
N GLU A 229 -2.69 -10.94 -3.85
CA GLU A 229 -1.26 -11.09 -3.54
C GLU A 229 -0.41 -10.15 -4.39
N GLN A 230 -0.69 -10.02 -5.69
CA GLN A 230 -0.07 -9.02 -6.55
C GLN A 230 -0.27 -7.60 -5.99
N GLY A 231 -1.46 -7.29 -5.52
CA GLY A 231 -1.75 -6.00 -4.89
C GLY A 231 -0.94 -5.77 -3.62
N ARG A 232 -0.70 -6.78 -2.81
CA ARG A 232 0.19 -6.68 -1.64
C ARG A 232 1.63 -6.35 -2.04
N ASP A 233 2.13 -6.96 -3.11
CA ASP A 233 3.48 -6.69 -3.59
C ASP A 233 3.61 -5.26 -4.14
N VAL A 234 2.60 -4.77 -4.88
CA VAL A 234 2.54 -3.37 -5.32
C VAL A 234 2.53 -2.40 -4.14
N LEU A 235 1.79 -2.70 -3.06
CA LEU A 235 1.78 -1.87 -1.85
C LEU A 235 3.14 -1.87 -1.14
N ARG A 236 3.87 -3.00 -1.11
CA ARG A 236 5.24 -3.07 -0.56
C ARG A 236 6.22 -2.26 -1.39
N ASP A 237 6.14 -2.36 -2.72
CA ASP A 237 7.00 -1.60 -3.63
C ASP A 237 6.73 -0.10 -3.53
N LEU A 238 5.47 0.31 -3.39
CA LEU A 238 5.12 1.69 -3.09
C LEU A 238 5.76 2.16 -1.79
N LEU A 239 5.63 1.38 -0.71
CA LEU A 239 6.21 1.73 0.58
C LEU A 239 7.74 1.87 0.51
N ARG A 240 8.40 0.97 -0.22
CA ARG A 240 9.83 1.05 -0.54
C ARG A 240 10.17 2.36 -1.24
N ALA A 241 9.44 2.69 -2.30
CA ALA A 241 9.65 3.93 -3.05
C ALA A 241 9.50 5.17 -2.16
N LEU A 242 8.45 5.25 -1.35
CA LEU A 242 8.22 6.37 -0.44
C LEU A 242 9.31 6.51 0.62
N ARG A 243 9.81 5.39 1.19
CA ARG A 243 10.91 5.38 2.16
C ARG A 243 12.26 5.80 1.55
N LEU A 244 12.47 5.52 0.27
CA LEU A 244 13.65 5.96 -0.48
C LEU A 244 13.55 7.40 -0.97
N PHE A 245 12.34 7.88 -1.27
CA PHE A 245 12.12 9.22 -1.84
C PHE A 245 12.52 10.33 -0.87
N GLY A 246 12.14 10.22 0.39
CA GLY A 246 12.40 11.29 1.35
C GLY A 246 12.60 10.83 2.78
N ASP A 247 12.92 11.79 3.65
CA ASP A 247 13.05 11.52 5.07
C ASP A 247 11.68 11.42 5.72
N GLY A 248 11.57 10.50 6.65
CA GLY A 248 10.32 10.17 7.32
C GLY A 248 10.05 8.67 7.25
N ARG A 249 9.39 8.17 8.26
CA ARG A 249 8.97 6.77 8.30
C ARG A 249 7.51 6.68 7.87
N VAL A 250 7.33 6.40 6.58
CA VAL A 250 6.02 6.10 6.03
C VAL A 250 5.66 4.65 6.34
N THR A 251 4.44 4.40 6.80
CA THR A 251 3.95 3.06 7.14
C THR A 251 2.56 2.82 6.57
N LEU A 252 2.26 1.56 6.22
CA LEU A 252 0.91 1.13 5.91
C LEU A 252 0.15 0.79 7.20
N GLY A 253 -1.16 0.93 7.15
CA GLY A 253 -2.03 0.43 8.21
C GLY A 253 -2.01 -1.09 8.28
N ALA A 254 -2.33 -1.65 9.46
CA ALA A 254 -2.39 -3.10 9.66
C ALA A 254 -3.46 -3.81 8.81
N LEU A 255 -4.43 -3.08 8.29
CA LEU A 255 -5.51 -3.57 7.46
C LEU A 255 -5.56 -2.82 6.14
N ALA A 256 -5.79 -3.56 5.06
CA ALA A 256 -6.32 -3.08 3.81
C ALA A 256 -7.75 -3.60 3.63
N TRP A 257 -8.41 -3.14 2.61
CA TRP A 257 -9.71 -3.61 2.18
C TRP A 257 -9.65 -3.93 0.70
N SER A 258 -10.16 -5.08 0.34
CA SER A 258 -10.31 -5.49 -1.06
C SER A 258 -11.78 -5.44 -1.45
N ARG A 259 -12.03 -5.06 -2.69
CA ARG A 259 -13.34 -5.09 -3.31
C ARG A 259 -13.19 -5.64 -4.72
N ILE A 260 -14.07 -6.53 -5.10
CA ILE A 260 -14.16 -7.07 -6.44
C ILE A 260 -15.31 -6.36 -7.12
N ASP A 261 -15.04 -5.76 -8.26
CA ASP A 261 -16.00 -4.94 -9.00
C ASP A 261 -16.66 -3.89 -8.08
N ALA A 262 -17.98 -3.89 -8.00
CA ALA A 262 -18.75 -3.03 -7.13
C ALA A 262 -19.25 -3.74 -5.85
N GLY A 263 -18.66 -4.87 -5.48
CA GLY A 263 -19.07 -5.67 -4.33
C GLY A 263 -18.75 -5.04 -2.97
N ALA A 264 -18.98 -5.80 -1.91
CA ALA A 264 -18.69 -5.37 -0.55
C ALA A 264 -17.18 -5.32 -0.28
N TRP A 265 -16.76 -4.38 0.58
CA TRP A 265 -15.40 -4.30 1.05
C TRP A 265 -15.07 -5.44 2.02
N THR A 266 -14.06 -6.21 1.72
CA THR A 266 -13.56 -7.31 2.56
C THR A 266 -12.23 -6.90 3.21
N PRO A 267 -12.09 -6.98 4.54
CA PRO A 267 -10.86 -6.64 5.22
C PRO A 267 -9.76 -7.66 4.93
N LEU A 268 -8.55 -7.15 4.66
CA LEU A 268 -7.34 -7.89 4.37
C LEU A 268 -6.24 -7.50 5.36
N ALA A 269 -5.64 -8.46 6.06
CA ALA A 269 -4.53 -8.18 6.95
C ALA A 269 -3.24 -7.94 6.15
N LEU A 270 -2.60 -6.78 6.35
CA LEU A 270 -1.26 -6.47 5.81
C LEU A 270 -0.14 -6.79 6.79
N GLY A 271 -0.45 -6.95 8.07
CA GLY A 271 0.52 -7.06 9.15
C GLY A 271 0.70 -5.75 9.90
N ALA A 272 1.48 -5.76 10.97
CA ALA A 272 1.77 -4.57 11.76
C ALA A 272 3.13 -3.99 11.34
N GLU A 273 3.14 -2.79 10.79
CA GLU A 273 4.37 -2.10 10.34
C GLU A 273 4.85 -1.01 11.29
N GLY A 274 4.58 -1.11 12.56
CA GLY A 274 5.00 -0.13 13.56
C GLY A 274 4.41 1.28 13.33
N GLU A 275 4.82 2.22 14.19
CA GLU A 275 4.31 3.60 14.14
C GLU A 275 5.14 4.50 13.21
N PRO A 276 4.52 5.47 12.50
CA PRO A 276 5.26 6.42 11.67
C PRO A 276 6.17 7.31 12.54
N HIS A 277 7.32 7.67 12.00
CA HIS A 277 8.24 8.61 12.62
C HIS A 277 8.54 9.77 11.67
N GLY A 278 8.27 11.00 12.10
CA GLY A 278 8.35 12.15 11.23
C GLY A 278 7.24 12.17 10.18
N MET A 279 7.34 13.07 9.24
CA MET A 279 6.38 13.23 8.16
C MET A 279 7.12 13.51 6.86
N LEU A 280 6.85 12.71 5.84
CA LEU A 280 7.23 12.99 4.46
C LEU A 280 6.19 13.99 3.89
N VAL A 281 6.62 15.22 3.66
CA VAL A 281 5.77 16.23 3.01
C VAL A 281 6.18 16.33 1.55
N VAL A 282 5.27 16.01 0.66
CA VAL A 282 5.44 16.13 -0.80
C VAL A 282 4.73 17.39 -1.23
N THR A 283 5.49 18.39 -1.67
CA THR A 283 4.95 19.65 -2.16
C THR A 283 4.45 19.50 -3.60
N ALA A 284 3.62 20.43 -4.07
CA ALA A 284 3.01 20.34 -5.41
C ALA A 284 4.05 20.23 -6.54
N ASP A 285 5.19 20.87 -6.39
CA ASP A 285 6.33 20.81 -7.33
C ASP A 285 7.09 19.48 -7.29
N GLN A 286 6.98 18.72 -6.21
CA GLN A 286 7.60 17.38 -6.03
C GLN A 286 6.69 16.22 -6.42
N GLU A 287 5.41 16.44 -6.66
CA GLU A 287 4.46 15.36 -6.96
C GLU A 287 4.79 14.62 -8.27
N ASP A 288 5.24 15.37 -9.30
CA ASP A 288 5.67 14.76 -10.56
C ASP A 288 6.98 13.98 -10.41
N GLU A 289 7.91 14.47 -9.59
CA GLU A 289 9.15 13.77 -9.24
C GLU A 289 8.84 12.46 -8.49
N LEU A 290 7.94 12.51 -7.50
CA LEU A 290 7.52 11.32 -6.78
C LEU A 290 6.88 10.28 -7.71
N ARG A 291 6.00 10.71 -8.62
CA ARG A 291 5.39 9.82 -9.62
C ARG A 291 6.43 9.14 -10.49
N ALA A 292 7.37 9.92 -11.03
CA ALA A 292 8.47 9.40 -11.85
C ALA A 292 9.34 8.41 -11.06
N PHE A 293 9.65 8.73 -9.80
CA PHE A 293 10.44 7.88 -8.92
C PHE A 293 9.74 6.56 -8.58
N CYS A 294 8.45 6.58 -8.23
CA CYS A 294 7.67 5.36 -7.99
C CYS A 294 7.67 4.42 -9.22
N ASN A 295 7.48 5.00 -10.42
CA ASN A 295 7.55 4.23 -11.68
C ASN A 295 8.95 3.64 -11.92
N LEU A 296 10.00 4.35 -11.52
CA LEU A 296 11.37 3.88 -11.67
C LEU A 296 11.67 2.73 -10.72
N VAL A 297 11.32 2.87 -9.45
CA VAL A 297 11.51 1.85 -8.42
C VAL A 297 10.79 0.55 -8.78
N SER A 298 9.52 0.63 -9.23
CA SER A 298 8.76 -0.56 -9.62
C SER A 298 9.40 -1.36 -10.78
N ARG A 299 10.14 -0.68 -11.67
CA ARG A 299 10.81 -1.31 -12.83
C ARG A 299 12.22 -1.79 -12.53
N ARG A 300 12.90 -1.18 -11.55
CA ARG A 300 14.34 -1.38 -11.28
C ARG A 300 14.64 -1.99 -9.93
N SER A 301 13.61 -2.40 -9.17
CA SER A 301 13.84 -3.09 -7.91
C SER A 301 14.65 -4.37 -8.16
N PRO A 302 15.86 -4.48 -7.59
CA PRO A 302 16.72 -5.62 -7.83
C PRO A 302 16.17 -6.86 -7.13
N THR A 303 16.38 -8.02 -7.75
CA THR A 303 16.01 -9.33 -7.21
C THR A 303 17.24 -10.20 -7.07
N GLY A 304 17.45 -10.77 -5.88
CA GLY A 304 18.41 -11.86 -5.70
C GLY A 304 19.90 -11.51 -5.62
N ASN A 305 20.28 -10.24 -5.35
CA ASN A 305 21.67 -9.80 -5.21
C ASN A 305 21.92 -9.02 -3.90
N GLU A 306 23.15 -8.54 -3.69
CA GLU A 306 23.57 -7.75 -2.53
C GLU A 306 22.72 -6.49 -2.37
N LEU A 307 22.37 -5.82 -3.47
CA LEU A 307 21.53 -4.63 -3.44
C LEU A 307 20.11 -4.95 -2.99
N ALA A 308 19.53 -6.07 -3.44
CA ALA A 308 18.21 -6.52 -2.96
C ALA A 308 18.24 -6.82 -1.47
N TRP A 309 19.29 -7.44 -0.97
CA TRP A 309 19.48 -7.71 0.44
C TRP A 309 19.64 -6.42 1.25
N ALA A 310 20.46 -5.46 0.77
CA ALA A 310 20.66 -4.17 1.39
C ALA A 310 19.35 -3.36 1.46
N LEU A 311 18.55 -3.36 0.39
CA LEU A 311 17.20 -2.75 0.37
C LEU A 311 16.29 -3.35 1.44
N ARG A 312 16.26 -4.69 1.53
CA ARG A 312 15.45 -5.35 2.55
C ARG A 312 15.90 -4.98 3.98
N ARG A 313 17.21 -4.86 4.22
CA ARG A 313 17.74 -4.38 5.51
C ARG A 313 17.38 -2.92 5.79
N PHE A 314 17.45 -2.07 4.77
CA PHE A 314 16.99 -0.69 4.88
C PHE A 314 15.51 -0.62 5.29
N GLU A 315 14.64 -1.39 4.63
CA GLU A 315 13.20 -1.47 4.96
C GLU A 315 12.99 -1.93 6.42
N LEU A 316 13.67 -3.01 6.85
CA LEU A 316 13.61 -3.49 8.23
C LEU A 316 14.09 -2.43 9.23
N GLY A 317 15.15 -1.70 8.93
CA GLY A 317 15.61 -0.59 9.75
C GLY A 317 14.59 0.53 9.86
N CYS A 318 13.87 0.83 8.77
CA CYS A 318 12.76 1.79 8.77
C CYS A 318 11.56 1.31 9.60
N GLU A 319 11.34 0.01 9.77
CA GLU A 319 10.24 -0.56 10.56
C GLU A 319 10.49 -0.57 12.07
N ARG A 320 11.74 -0.37 12.51
CA ARG A 320 12.08 -0.38 13.94
C ARG A 320 11.43 0.80 14.68
N ALA A 321 11.01 0.56 15.91
CA ALA A 321 10.39 1.58 16.74
C ALA A 321 11.37 2.71 17.13
N SER A 322 12.64 2.38 17.22
CA SER A 322 13.71 3.31 17.61
C SER A 322 14.78 3.42 16.52
N PRO A 323 15.31 4.64 16.24
CA PRO A 323 16.46 4.81 15.36
C PRO A 323 17.69 3.97 15.76
N PHE A 324 17.87 3.70 17.06
CA PHE A 324 18.94 2.83 17.55
C PHE A 324 18.76 1.37 17.14
N GLU A 325 17.53 0.86 17.18
CA GLU A 325 17.24 -0.49 16.73
C GLU A 325 17.43 -0.60 15.21
N GLY A 326 17.03 0.43 14.47
CA GLY A 326 17.23 0.52 13.02
C GLY A 326 18.69 0.64 12.61
N LEU A 327 19.56 1.19 13.48
CA LEU A 327 20.96 1.41 13.17
C LEU A 327 21.70 0.11 12.79
N SER A 328 21.43 -0.99 13.48
CA SER A 328 22.04 -2.29 13.15
C SER A 328 21.64 -2.79 11.77
N ASP A 329 20.36 -2.66 11.41
CA ASP A 329 19.88 -3.07 10.09
C ASP A 329 20.49 -2.17 8.99
N HIS A 330 20.59 -0.86 9.20
CA HIS A 330 21.22 0.09 8.27
C HIS A 330 22.73 -0.14 8.11
N LEU A 331 23.45 -0.40 9.20
CA LEU A 331 24.89 -0.71 9.15
C LEU A 331 25.15 -2.06 8.48
N MET A 332 24.27 -3.07 8.69
CA MET A 332 24.37 -4.33 7.95
C MET A 332 24.19 -4.12 6.43
N ALA A 333 23.22 -3.29 6.02
CA ALA A 333 23.04 -2.94 4.62
C ALA A 333 24.27 -2.25 4.03
N LEU A 334 24.83 -1.26 4.74
CA LEU A 334 26.04 -0.57 4.30
C LEU A 334 27.25 -1.49 4.21
N ARG A 335 27.41 -2.44 5.13
CA ARG A 335 28.51 -3.41 5.10
C ARG A 335 28.46 -4.29 3.87
N VAL A 336 27.28 -4.80 3.50
CA VAL A 336 27.16 -5.62 2.27
C VAL A 336 27.52 -4.81 1.03
N LEU A 337 27.18 -3.53 0.99
CA LEU A 337 27.45 -2.67 -0.16
C LEU A 337 28.90 -2.16 -0.22
N LEU A 338 29.56 -1.96 0.93
CA LEU A 338 30.81 -1.21 1.03
C LEU A 338 31.94 -1.96 1.74
N GLU A 339 31.67 -3.10 2.39
CA GLU A 339 32.67 -3.84 3.19
C GLU A 339 32.52 -5.37 3.01
N PRO A 340 32.52 -5.87 1.74
CA PRO A 340 32.37 -7.30 1.47
C PRO A 340 33.48 -8.15 2.08
N GLU A 341 34.62 -7.57 2.39
CA GLU A 341 35.75 -8.22 3.09
C GLU A 341 35.41 -8.56 4.55
N GLY A 342 34.34 -8.00 5.08
CA GLY A 342 33.84 -8.20 6.43
C GLY A 342 34.26 -7.11 7.43
N PRO A 343 33.57 -7.05 8.60
CA PRO A 343 33.70 -5.93 9.56
C PRO A 343 35.08 -5.72 10.18
N SER A 344 36.00 -6.70 10.02
CA SER A 344 37.37 -6.58 10.49
C SER A 344 38.26 -5.75 9.58
N SER A 345 37.86 -5.47 8.36
CA SER A 345 38.59 -4.62 7.42
C SER A 345 38.66 -3.18 7.87
N GLY A 346 37.58 -2.66 8.52
CA GLY A 346 37.45 -1.28 8.95
C GLY A 346 37.27 -0.29 7.82
N LEU A 347 36.99 -0.75 6.61
CA LEU A 347 36.91 0.09 5.39
C LEU A 347 35.57 0.83 5.24
N LEU A 348 34.50 0.36 5.91
CA LEU A 348 33.16 0.92 5.81
C LEU A 348 33.13 2.44 5.93
N ALA A 349 33.75 2.99 6.98
CA ALA A 349 33.65 4.40 7.28
C ALA A 349 34.35 5.28 6.22
N GLY A 350 35.52 4.86 5.75
CA GLY A 350 36.26 5.55 4.71
C GLY A 350 35.52 5.50 3.36
N ARG A 351 35.04 4.33 2.94
CA ARG A 351 34.32 4.16 1.67
C ARG A 351 32.98 4.92 1.68
N LEU A 352 32.23 4.89 2.80
CA LEU A 352 30.99 5.68 2.90
C LEU A 352 31.29 7.18 2.81
N ALA A 353 32.33 7.66 3.47
CA ALA A 353 32.73 9.06 3.39
C ALA A 353 33.19 9.47 1.99
N ALA A 354 33.87 8.58 1.26
CA ALA A 354 34.27 8.84 -0.12
C ALA A 354 33.08 9.08 -1.06
N LEU A 355 32.01 8.29 -0.88
CA LEU A 355 30.80 8.38 -1.70
C LEU A 355 29.84 9.50 -1.31
N CYS A 356 29.78 9.85 0.00
CA CYS A 356 28.72 10.71 0.55
C CYS A 356 29.21 12.08 0.99
N ALA A 357 30.51 12.37 0.93
CA ALA A 357 31.03 13.66 1.38
C ALA A 357 32.02 14.27 0.39
N ALA A 358 32.06 15.60 0.37
CA ALA A 358 33.11 16.33 -0.34
C ALA A 358 34.50 16.04 0.28
N PRO A 359 35.58 16.12 -0.51
CA PRO A 359 36.92 15.70 -0.05
C PRO A 359 37.36 16.33 1.30
N ASP A 360 37.03 17.58 1.53
CA ASP A 360 37.32 18.31 2.78
C ASP A 360 36.46 17.88 3.98
N GLU A 361 35.30 17.27 3.75
CA GLU A 361 34.37 16.78 4.78
C GLU A 361 34.55 15.29 5.09
N ARG A 362 35.29 14.52 4.26
CA ARG A 362 35.44 13.07 4.37
C ARG A 362 35.95 12.64 5.74
N ALA A 363 36.96 13.32 6.28
CA ALA A 363 37.51 12.99 7.59
C ALA A 363 36.47 13.11 8.71
N ALA A 364 35.67 14.16 8.68
CA ALA A 364 34.63 14.40 9.66
C ALA A 364 33.48 13.37 9.55
N LEU A 365 33.08 12.97 8.34
CA LEU A 365 32.09 11.92 8.14
C LEU A 365 32.60 10.56 8.58
N THR A 366 33.87 10.22 8.24
CA THR A 366 34.51 8.99 8.69
C THR A 366 34.46 8.86 10.20
N GLU A 367 34.81 9.92 10.96
CA GLU A 367 34.75 9.90 12.43
C GLU A 367 33.31 9.68 12.94
N ARG A 368 32.29 10.31 12.30
CA ARG A 368 30.91 10.11 12.69
C ARG A 368 30.43 8.67 12.43
N VAL A 369 30.81 8.06 11.32
CA VAL A 369 30.48 6.67 11.00
C VAL A 369 31.17 5.68 11.97
N VAL A 370 32.41 5.91 12.31
CA VAL A 370 33.12 5.11 13.34
C VAL A 370 32.38 5.19 14.68
N ARG A 371 31.92 6.39 15.07
CA ARG A 371 31.08 6.55 16.28
C ARG A 371 29.75 5.82 16.17
N ALA A 372 29.12 5.78 14.99
CA ALA A 372 27.89 5.03 14.75
C ALA A 372 28.10 3.52 14.92
N VAL A 373 29.20 2.98 14.41
CA VAL A 373 29.57 1.56 14.60
C VAL A 373 29.83 1.24 16.08
N ALA A 374 30.47 2.15 16.83
CA ALA A 374 30.65 1.99 18.27
C ALA A 374 29.31 2.05 19.03
N LEU A 375 28.39 2.92 18.60
CA LEU A 375 27.04 3.04 19.14
C LEU A 375 26.21 1.78 18.90
N GLU A 376 26.32 1.16 17.73
CA GLU A 376 25.67 -0.13 17.41
C GLU A 376 26.06 -1.21 18.43
N ARG A 377 27.35 -1.36 18.72
CA ARG A 377 27.85 -2.33 19.72
C ARG A 377 27.23 -2.09 21.09
N ALA A 378 27.18 -0.82 21.52
CA ALA A 378 26.57 -0.44 22.78
C ALA A 378 25.05 -0.71 22.81
N ALA A 379 24.35 -0.49 21.70
CA ALA A 379 22.92 -0.80 21.56
C ALA A 379 22.64 -2.30 21.65
N ILE A 380 23.42 -3.14 20.94
CA ILE A 380 23.30 -4.60 20.95
C ILE A 380 23.54 -5.18 22.36
N THR A 381 24.51 -4.62 23.12
CA THR A 381 24.81 -5.07 24.47
C THR A 381 23.88 -4.49 25.54
N GLY A 382 22.91 -3.65 25.15
CA GLY A 382 21.98 -2.99 26.08
C GLY A 382 22.64 -1.94 27.00
N THR A 383 23.89 -1.57 26.76
CA THR A 383 24.67 -0.71 27.65
C THR A 383 24.49 0.78 27.41
N SER A 384 23.76 1.21 26.39
CA SER A 384 23.77 2.61 26.01
C SER A 384 22.49 3.13 25.36
N VAL A 385 21.54 3.50 26.18
CA VAL A 385 20.37 4.31 25.71
C VAL A 385 20.60 5.83 25.97
N LYS A 386 21.71 6.25 26.54
CA LYS A 386 21.90 7.62 27.05
C LYS A 386 22.96 8.46 26.31
N HIS A 387 23.33 8.10 25.08
CA HIS A 387 24.25 8.93 24.31
C HIS A 387 23.54 10.16 23.73
N ALA A 388 23.84 11.34 24.27
CA ALA A 388 23.43 12.61 23.67
C ALA A 388 23.92 12.64 22.22
N GLY A 389 23.01 12.91 21.29
CA GLY A 389 23.31 12.93 19.85
C GLY A 389 23.26 11.56 19.12
N GLY A 390 23.11 10.45 19.82
CA GLY A 390 23.10 9.11 19.19
C GLY A 390 21.93 8.90 18.23
N GLN A 391 20.76 9.44 18.51
CA GLN A 391 19.63 9.38 17.59
C GLN A 391 19.87 10.17 16.29
N THR A 392 20.53 11.33 16.40
CA THR A 392 20.92 12.14 15.23
C THR A 392 21.89 11.36 14.36
N LEU A 393 22.88 10.72 14.97
CA LEU A 393 23.86 9.89 14.29
C LEU A 393 23.21 8.67 13.58
N ALA A 394 22.27 8.01 14.24
CA ALA A 394 21.55 6.89 13.64
C ALA A 394 20.70 7.34 12.42
N ARG A 395 20.07 8.51 12.50
CA ARG A 395 19.34 9.09 11.37
C ARG A 395 20.28 9.50 10.22
N GLU A 396 21.45 10.04 10.53
CA GLU A 396 22.46 10.40 9.54
C GLU A 396 22.92 9.16 8.74
N VAL A 397 23.22 8.06 9.42
CA VAL A 397 23.54 6.77 8.76
C VAL A 397 22.41 6.28 7.86
N SER A 398 21.17 6.35 8.35
CA SER A 398 19.99 6.03 7.55
C SER A 398 19.84 6.91 6.30
N ALA A 399 20.12 8.20 6.43
CA ALA A 399 20.05 9.17 5.33
C ALA A 399 21.10 8.88 4.24
N HIS A 400 22.35 8.57 4.64
CA HIS A 400 23.42 8.19 3.70
C HIS A 400 23.07 6.87 2.98
N LEU A 401 22.60 5.86 3.69
CA LEU A 401 22.17 4.60 3.07
C LEU A 401 21.02 4.84 2.07
N ARG A 402 20.02 5.64 2.45
CA ARG A 402 18.92 6.02 1.56
C ARG A 402 19.42 6.69 0.29
N ALA A 403 20.34 7.64 0.40
CA ALA A 403 20.90 8.34 -0.74
C ALA A 403 21.63 7.37 -1.68
N LEU A 404 22.49 6.51 -1.16
CA LEU A 404 23.21 5.51 -1.96
C LEU A 404 22.25 4.56 -2.68
N LEU A 405 21.28 3.98 -1.96
CA LEU A 405 20.31 3.08 -2.56
C LEU A 405 19.50 3.76 -3.66
N ARG A 406 19.05 5.00 -3.42
CA ARG A 406 18.34 5.82 -4.39
C ARG A 406 19.19 6.09 -5.62
N ASP A 407 20.43 6.49 -5.45
CA ASP A 407 21.30 6.87 -6.55
C ASP A 407 21.70 5.64 -7.41
N VAL A 408 21.86 4.46 -6.81
CA VAL A 408 22.06 3.21 -7.56
C VAL A 408 20.80 2.83 -8.35
N ILE A 409 19.62 2.91 -7.74
CA ILE A 409 18.35 2.59 -8.41
C ILE A 409 18.07 3.59 -9.54
N CYS A 410 18.36 4.87 -9.33
CA CYS A 410 18.24 5.90 -10.37
C CYS A 410 19.29 5.75 -11.49
N GLY A 411 20.35 5.00 -11.25
CA GLY A 411 21.46 4.85 -12.20
C GLY A 411 22.42 6.04 -12.18
N HIS A 412 22.41 6.82 -11.13
CA HIS A 412 23.39 7.89 -10.90
C HIS A 412 24.73 7.35 -10.39
N LEU A 413 24.70 6.22 -9.68
CA LEU A 413 25.88 5.48 -9.24
C LEU A 413 25.91 4.09 -9.87
N ALA A 414 27.11 3.63 -10.21
CA ALA A 414 27.34 2.26 -10.62
C ALA A 414 27.02 1.29 -9.46
N PRO A 415 26.54 0.06 -9.73
CA PRO A 415 26.26 -0.91 -8.69
C PRO A 415 27.49 -1.34 -7.88
N ASP A 416 28.68 -1.31 -8.48
CA ASP A 416 29.95 -1.58 -7.79
C ASP A 416 30.41 -0.33 -7.02
N LEU A 417 29.83 -0.19 -5.83
CA LEU A 417 30.14 0.93 -4.94
C LEU A 417 31.53 0.80 -4.28
N VAL A 418 32.07 -0.42 -4.18
CA VAL A 418 33.38 -0.66 -3.59
C VAL A 418 34.48 -0.09 -4.48
N SER A 419 34.50 -0.50 -5.76
CA SER A 419 35.47 0.00 -6.72
C SER A 419 35.38 1.52 -6.86
N LEU A 420 34.17 2.08 -6.95
CA LEU A 420 33.97 3.52 -7.03
C LEU A 420 34.51 4.26 -5.78
N ALA A 421 34.28 3.73 -4.58
CA ALA A 421 34.76 4.33 -3.35
C ALA A 421 36.29 4.29 -3.25
N ASP A 422 36.89 3.17 -3.64
CA ASP A 422 38.34 2.98 -3.61
C ASP A 422 39.04 3.89 -4.64
N GLU A 423 38.48 4.08 -5.84
CA GLU A 423 38.96 5.08 -6.82
C GLU A 423 38.91 6.51 -6.25
N LEU A 424 37.81 6.87 -5.58
CA LEU A 424 37.67 8.20 -4.96
C LEU A 424 38.62 8.42 -3.76
N LEU A 425 39.04 7.34 -3.09
CA LEU A 425 40.03 7.40 -2.00
C LEU A 425 41.46 7.44 -2.52
N ALA A 426 41.75 6.78 -3.64
CA ALA A 426 43.09 6.78 -4.28
C ALA A 426 43.52 8.17 -4.74
N GLY A 427 42.55 9.02 -5.12
CA GLY A 427 42.79 10.39 -5.57
C GLY A 427 43.38 10.49 -6.96
N PRO A 428 43.42 11.70 -7.55
CA PRO A 428 43.83 11.91 -8.93
C PRO A 428 45.35 11.63 -9.17
N GLU A 429 46.18 11.70 -8.13
CA GLU A 429 47.63 11.41 -8.25
C GLU A 429 47.92 9.91 -8.41
N GLN A 430 47.18 9.03 -7.73
CA GLN A 430 47.35 7.58 -7.87
C GLN A 430 46.72 7.05 -9.14
N ALA A 431 45.59 7.52 -9.56
CA ALA A 431 44.98 7.18 -10.84
C ALA A 431 45.87 7.59 -12.03
N ALA A 432 46.54 8.75 -11.92
CA ALA A 432 47.54 9.17 -12.91
C ALA A 432 48.81 8.28 -12.91
N ALA A 433 49.23 7.82 -11.75
CA ALA A 433 50.42 6.92 -11.64
C ALA A 433 50.10 5.52 -12.19
N GLU A 434 48.91 4.97 -11.93
CA GLU A 434 48.48 3.68 -12.51
C GLU A 434 48.32 3.78 -14.04
N ALA A 435 47.73 4.86 -14.56
CA ALA A 435 47.62 5.08 -16.00
C ALA A 435 48.99 5.22 -16.70
N ILE A 436 49.97 5.81 -16.02
CA ILE A 436 51.36 5.89 -16.54
C ILE A 436 52.02 4.51 -16.49
N GLY A 437 51.83 3.72 -15.41
CA GLY A 437 52.33 2.37 -15.31
C GLY A 437 51.78 1.42 -16.36
N ASP A 438 50.47 1.53 -16.67
CA ASP A 438 49.82 0.77 -17.75
C ASP A 438 50.38 1.16 -19.14
N LEU A 439 50.63 2.44 -19.39
CA LEU A 439 51.23 2.95 -20.63
C LEU A 439 52.69 2.48 -20.78
N GLU A 440 53.50 2.43 -19.72
CA GLU A 440 54.85 1.90 -19.70
C GLU A 440 54.85 0.39 -19.97
N THR A 441 53.92 -0.36 -19.41
CA THR A 441 53.78 -1.82 -19.62
C THR A 441 53.36 -2.11 -21.06
N ILE A 442 52.44 -1.37 -21.64
CA ILE A 442 52.03 -1.49 -23.06
C ILE A 442 53.21 -1.14 -23.99
N SER A 443 53.97 -0.10 -23.64
CA SER A 443 55.15 0.32 -24.42
C SER A 443 56.27 -0.71 -24.38
N ALA A 444 56.52 -1.32 -23.23
CA ALA A 444 57.49 -2.39 -23.07
C ALA A 444 57.12 -3.64 -23.89
N THR A 445 55.84 -4.04 -23.81
CA THR A 445 55.32 -5.19 -24.58
C THR A 445 55.37 -4.94 -26.10
N ALA A 446 55.07 -3.72 -26.53
CA ALA A 446 55.17 -3.33 -27.94
C ALA A 446 56.65 -3.33 -28.46
N SER A 447 57.60 -2.91 -27.60
CA SER A 447 59.02 -2.92 -27.91
C SER A 447 59.58 -4.34 -28.00
N GLU A 448 59.16 -5.27 -27.15
CA GLU A 448 59.53 -6.69 -27.23
C GLU A 448 58.99 -7.37 -28.49
N LEU A 449 57.79 -7.07 -28.91
CA LEU A 449 57.16 -7.58 -30.14
C LEU A 449 57.87 -7.08 -31.40
N LEU A 450 58.38 -5.85 -31.38
CA LEU A 450 59.16 -5.30 -32.50
C LEU A 450 60.60 -5.81 -32.55
N ALA A 451 61.17 -6.25 -31.45
CA ALA A 451 62.52 -6.81 -31.39
C ALA A 451 62.56 -8.30 -31.82
N THR A 452 61.43 -8.97 -31.91
CA THR A 452 61.30 -10.38 -32.32
C THR A 452 60.79 -10.57 -33.75
N SER A 453 60.64 -9.49 -34.52
CA SER A 453 60.31 -9.49 -35.96
C SER A 453 61.52 -9.12 -36.79
#